data_c112b75bcb642b6d4ef9c442cbf66e50
#
_entry.id   c112b75bcb642b6d4ef9c442cbf66e50
#
_cell.length_a   1.000
_cell.length_b   1.000
_cell.length_c   1.000
_cell.angle_alpha   90.00
_cell.angle_beta   90.00
_cell.angle_gamma   90.00
#
_symmetry.space_group_name_H-M   'P 1'
#
loop_
_entity.id
_entity.type
_entity.pdbx_description
1 polymer ?
#
loop_
_entity_poly.entity_id
_entity_poly.type
_entity_poly.pdbx_seq_one_letter_code
_entity_poly.pdbx_strand_id
1 'polypeptide(L)'
;GFTLCGNGTIDGNGLRSWKAFWQRRTWNPDCTNKDEQRARLIYMSGCTNVTVTGLHICNSQFWTNHLYKCSHVRYLNCRITSPSAPVKAPSTDAIDIDACTDILIKGCTINVNDDAVALKGGKGPFADNDPDNGANERIIIEDCTFEFCHGCLTCGSESIHNKNIIMRHIKVDSAYNLLWLKMRPDTPQHYEYITIEYVQGKIFNFININPWTQFFDLKGRTDIPPSSTEHIIIRKNTCTCNVFRNIKEAPEQYTLTDIQIDDNIIEEIGTPSDKTKHTGAE
;
A
#
# COMPACT_ATOMS: atom_id res chain seq x y z
N GLY A 1 22.09 6.25 -12.88
CA GLY A 1 21.35 5.00 -12.84
C GLY A 1 22.20 3.80 -12.53
N PHE A 2 21.59 2.71 -12.10
CA PHE A 2 22.25 1.43 -11.83
C PHE A 2 21.28 0.27 -12.00
N THR A 3 21.83 -0.94 -12.09
CA THR A 3 21.05 -2.17 -12.12
C THR A 3 21.46 -3.07 -10.96
N LEU A 4 20.49 -3.50 -10.17
CA LEU A 4 20.62 -4.52 -9.13
C LEU A 4 19.96 -5.79 -9.66
N CYS A 5 20.75 -6.79 -10.02
CA CYS A 5 20.26 -7.97 -10.75
C CYS A 5 20.88 -9.28 -10.27
N GLY A 6 20.25 -10.37 -10.65
CA GLY A 6 20.72 -11.73 -10.40
C GLY A 6 19.64 -12.65 -9.86
N ASN A 7 20.04 -13.85 -9.45
CA ASN A 7 19.17 -14.87 -8.88
C ASN A 7 19.39 -15.04 -7.37
N GLY A 8 20.07 -14.08 -6.75
CA GLY A 8 20.42 -14.12 -5.34
C GLY A 8 19.29 -13.65 -4.42
N THR A 9 19.57 -13.73 -3.13
CA THR A 9 18.65 -13.30 -2.08
C THR A 9 19.24 -12.12 -1.31
N ILE A 10 18.43 -11.09 -1.10
CA ILE A 10 18.71 -10.01 -0.15
C ILE A 10 17.82 -10.26 1.05
N ASP A 11 18.43 -10.70 2.16
CA ASP A 11 17.73 -11.07 3.39
C ASP A 11 17.95 -9.99 4.47
N GLY A 12 16.87 -9.38 4.93
CA GLY A 12 16.87 -8.33 5.95
C GLY A 12 17.05 -8.84 7.38
N ASN A 13 17.04 -10.18 7.58
CA ASN A 13 17.21 -10.81 8.90
C ASN A 13 16.35 -10.20 10.02
N GLY A 14 15.08 -9.91 9.72
CA GLY A 14 14.18 -9.11 10.56
C GLY A 14 13.68 -9.76 11.84
N LEU A 15 13.90 -11.08 12.04
CA LEU A 15 13.28 -11.84 13.12
C LEU A 15 13.46 -11.23 14.52
N ARG A 16 14.64 -10.69 14.83
CA ARG A 16 14.91 -10.06 16.12
C ARG A 16 14.04 -8.81 16.31
N SER A 17 13.92 -7.99 15.29
CA SER A 17 13.09 -6.78 15.31
C SER A 17 11.60 -7.11 15.43
N TRP A 18 11.13 -8.14 14.75
CA TRP A 18 9.73 -8.58 14.86
C TRP A 18 9.39 -9.11 16.25
N LYS A 19 10.30 -9.91 16.86
CA LYS A 19 10.14 -10.37 18.25
C LYS A 19 10.06 -9.17 19.21
N ALA A 20 10.94 -8.19 19.09
CA ALA A 20 10.93 -6.98 19.93
C ALA A 20 9.64 -6.18 19.76
N PHE A 21 9.16 -6.03 18.50
CA PHE A 21 7.91 -5.35 18.18
C PHE A 21 6.70 -5.99 18.89
N TRP A 22 6.55 -7.30 18.81
CA TRP A 22 5.45 -8.01 19.45
C TRP A 22 5.60 -8.09 20.97
N GLN A 23 6.81 -8.28 21.46
CA GLN A 23 7.09 -8.31 22.88
C GLN A 23 6.75 -7.00 23.57
N ARG A 24 7.04 -5.84 22.97
CA ARG A 24 6.67 -4.55 23.54
C ARG A 24 5.16 -4.46 23.78
N ARG A 25 4.35 -4.97 22.88
CA ARG A 25 2.88 -4.96 22.99
C ARG A 25 2.34 -5.82 24.10
N THR A 26 3.10 -6.74 24.62
CA THR A 26 2.66 -7.56 25.79
C THR A 26 2.72 -6.79 27.11
N TRP A 27 3.58 -5.79 27.22
CA TRP A 27 3.74 -5.01 28.44
C TRP A 27 3.42 -3.51 28.28
N ASN A 28 3.31 -3.00 27.06
CA ASN A 28 2.89 -1.65 26.76
C ASN A 28 1.79 -1.67 25.68
N PRO A 29 0.52 -1.77 26.04
CA PRO A 29 -0.59 -1.80 25.09
C PRO A 29 -0.77 -0.49 24.31
N ASP A 30 -0.24 0.63 24.84
CA ASP A 30 -0.34 1.95 24.19
C ASP A 30 0.79 2.23 23.21
N CYS A 31 1.69 1.26 22.97
CA CYS A 31 2.77 1.44 22.02
C CYS A 31 2.24 1.49 20.58
N THR A 32 2.93 2.25 19.76
CA THR A 32 2.61 2.45 18.35
C THR A 32 3.61 1.76 17.44
N ASN A 33 3.37 1.78 16.14
CA ASN A 33 4.33 1.27 15.15
C ASN A 33 5.62 2.10 15.06
N LYS A 34 5.69 3.24 15.75
CA LYS A 34 6.84 4.16 15.75
C LYS A 34 7.78 3.94 16.95
N ASP A 35 7.38 3.13 17.93
CA ASP A 35 8.17 2.96 19.17
C ASP A 35 9.44 2.11 18.98
N GLU A 36 9.51 1.30 17.93
CA GLU A 36 10.73 0.65 17.49
C GLU A 36 11.25 1.31 16.21
N GLN A 37 12.55 1.64 16.23
CA GLN A 37 13.25 1.99 15.01
C GLN A 37 13.58 0.71 14.26
N ARG A 38 12.91 0.51 13.11
CA ARG A 38 13.08 -0.63 12.23
C ARG A 38 13.59 -0.16 10.88
N ALA A 39 14.62 -0.80 10.36
CA ALA A 39 15.24 -0.44 9.10
C ALA A 39 14.36 -0.88 7.91
N ARG A 40 14.27 -0.04 6.90
CA ARG A 40 13.86 -0.44 5.55
C ARG A 40 14.98 -1.29 4.94
N LEU A 41 14.63 -2.36 4.22
CA LEU A 41 15.68 -3.24 3.67
C LEU A 41 16.40 -2.57 2.49
N ILE A 42 15.64 -1.99 1.57
CA ILE A 42 16.18 -1.21 0.46
C ILE A 42 15.56 0.19 0.53
N TYR A 43 16.41 1.20 0.67
CA TYR A 43 16.00 2.60 0.63
C TYR A 43 16.74 3.33 -0.49
N MET A 44 15.99 3.91 -1.41
CA MET A 44 16.52 4.71 -2.52
C MET A 44 15.98 6.12 -2.43
N SER A 45 16.84 7.12 -2.46
CA SER A 45 16.47 8.53 -2.39
C SER A 45 17.07 9.29 -3.58
N GLY A 46 16.23 10.02 -4.31
CA GLY A 46 16.65 10.84 -5.45
C GLY A 46 17.29 10.06 -6.60
N CYS A 47 17.01 8.76 -6.67
CA CYS A 47 17.60 7.90 -7.71
C CYS A 47 16.81 8.00 -9.02
N THR A 48 17.51 7.93 -10.15
CA THR A 48 16.88 7.87 -11.47
C THR A 48 17.49 6.75 -12.32
N ASN A 49 16.68 6.18 -13.25
CA ASN A 49 17.09 5.09 -14.14
C ASN A 49 17.63 3.87 -13.38
N VAL A 50 16.85 3.33 -12.46
CA VAL A 50 17.20 2.15 -11.67
C VAL A 50 16.42 0.93 -12.18
N THR A 51 17.09 -0.21 -12.25
CA THR A 51 16.43 -1.49 -12.50
C THR A 51 16.81 -2.50 -11.40
N VAL A 52 15.79 -3.09 -10.77
CA VAL A 52 15.94 -4.21 -9.83
C VAL A 52 15.31 -5.43 -10.48
N THR A 53 16.05 -6.49 -10.69
CA THR A 53 15.54 -7.64 -11.46
C THR A 53 16.03 -9.00 -10.99
N GLY A 54 15.10 -9.97 -10.95
CA GLY A 54 15.39 -11.40 -10.72
C GLY A 54 15.68 -11.79 -9.28
N LEU A 55 15.70 -10.84 -8.35
CA LEU A 55 16.10 -11.05 -6.97
C LEU A 55 14.97 -11.57 -6.08
N HIS A 56 15.34 -12.34 -5.06
CA HIS A 56 14.49 -12.58 -3.89
C HIS A 56 14.86 -11.59 -2.79
N ILE A 57 13.91 -10.74 -2.41
CA ILE A 57 14.08 -9.70 -1.39
C ILE A 57 13.16 -10.06 -0.23
N CYS A 58 13.71 -10.34 0.96
CA CYS A 58 12.91 -10.92 2.02
C CYS A 58 13.31 -10.50 3.42
N ASN A 59 12.44 -10.82 4.39
CA ASN A 59 12.70 -10.69 5.81
C ASN A 59 13.08 -9.27 6.26
N SER A 60 12.50 -8.24 5.65
CA SER A 60 12.70 -6.87 6.08
C SER A 60 12.23 -6.65 7.53
N GLN A 61 12.87 -5.77 8.24
CA GLN A 61 12.43 -5.37 9.58
C GLN A 61 11.18 -4.47 9.54
N PHE A 62 11.01 -3.72 8.45
CA PHE A 62 9.96 -2.75 8.19
C PHE A 62 9.65 -2.74 6.70
N TRP A 63 9.23 -1.64 6.08
CA TRP A 63 9.03 -1.50 4.64
C TRP A 63 10.18 -2.13 3.85
N THR A 64 9.87 -2.99 2.91
CA THR A 64 10.91 -3.78 2.25
C THR A 64 11.69 -2.95 1.24
N ASN A 65 11.00 -2.30 0.31
CA ASN A 65 11.61 -1.41 -0.67
C ASN A 65 10.95 -0.04 -0.57
N HIS A 66 11.69 0.99 -0.19
CA HIS A 66 11.20 2.36 -0.11
C HIS A 66 11.90 3.24 -1.14
N LEU A 67 11.13 3.75 -2.09
CA LEU A 67 11.57 4.69 -3.12
C LEU A 67 11.12 6.08 -2.71
N TYR A 68 12.05 7.00 -2.49
CA TYR A 68 11.77 8.37 -2.14
C TYR A 68 12.33 9.34 -3.17
N LYS A 69 11.47 10.16 -3.77
CA LYS A 69 11.84 11.13 -4.82
C LYS A 69 12.64 10.48 -5.96
N CYS A 70 12.28 9.27 -6.36
CA CYS A 70 12.91 8.53 -7.42
C CYS A 70 12.14 8.65 -8.74
N SER A 71 12.82 8.44 -9.86
CA SER A 71 12.20 8.41 -11.18
C SER A 71 12.78 7.34 -12.09
N HIS A 72 11.95 6.82 -13.02
CA HIS A 72 12.36 5.80 -13.99
C HIS A 72 12.93 4.55 -13.29
N VAL A 73 12.19 4.01 -12.30
CA VAL A 73 12.58 2.80 -11.56
C VAL A 73 11.76 1.61 -12.05
N ARG A 74 12.42 0.48 -12.22
CA ARG A 74 11.80 -0.77 -12.66
C ARG A 74 12.10 -1.90 -11.68
N TYR A 75 11.06 -2.58 -11.20
CA TYR A 75 11.14 -3.87 -10.51
C TYR A 75 10.64 -4.95 -11.46
N LEU A 76 11.53 -5.86 -11.87
CA LEU A 76 11.22 -6.87 -12.89
C LEU A 76 11.47 -8.28 -12.35
N ASN A 77 10.44 -9.13 -12.38
CA ASN A 77 10.57 -10.56 -12.02
C ASN A 77 11.21 -10.78 -10.63
N CYS A 78 10.96 -9.91 -9.68
CA CYS A 78 11.43 -10.06 -8.31
C CYS A 78 10.44 -10.88 -7.48
N ARG A 79 10.96 -11.60 -6.49
CA ARG A 79 10.16 -12.20 -5.42
C ARG A 79 10.35 -11.38 -4.14
N ILE A 80 9.27 -10.87 -3.55
CA ILE A 80 9.34 -10.04 -2.34
C ILE A 80 8.48 -10.71 -1.27
N THR A 81 9.10 -11.09 -0.13
CA THR A 81 8.39 -11.89 0.87
C THR A 81 8.71 -11.49 2.32
N SER A 82 7.71 -11.68 3.17
CA SER A 82 7.87 -11.64 4.63
C SER A 82 7.03 -12.74 5.30
N PRO A 83 7.53 -13.40 6.36
CA PRO A 83 6.84 -14.52 6.97
C PRO A 83 5.69 -14.08 7.87
N SER A 84 4.63 -14.92 7.91
CA SER A 84 3.53 -14.81 8.88
C SER A 84 3.70 -15.73 10.08
N ALA A 85 4.59 -16.72 10.00
CA ALA A 85 4.90 -17.69 11.04
C ALA A 85 6.40 -18.02 11.04
N PRO A 86 7.00 -18.42 12.18
CA PRO A 86 6.44 -18.51 13.54
C PRO A 86 6.23 -17.14 14.21
N VAL A 87 6.80 -16.08 13.66
CA VAL A 87 6.64 -14.68 14.11
C VAL A 87 6.20 -13.85 12.91
N LYS A 88 5.02 -13.25 12.98
CA LYS A 88 4.54 -12.36 11.93
C LYS A 88 5.47 -11.15 11.80
N ALA A 89 5.93 -10.87 10.58
CA ALA A 89 6.72 -9.69 10.27
C ALA A 89 5.78 -8.48 10.13
N PRO A 90 5.83 -7.49 11.03
CA PRO A 90 4.89 -6.37 11.02
C PRO A 90 5.35 -5.24 10.10
N SER A 91 4.40 -4.55 9.45
CA SER A 91 4.64 -3.37 8.59
C SER A 91 5.68 -3.65 7.48
N THR A 92 5.57 -4.80 6.81
CA THR A 92 6.51 -5.24 5.78
C THR A 92 5.91 -5.07 4.40
N ASP A 93 5.49 -3.85 4.08
CA ASP A 93 5.06 -3.45 2.75
C ASP A 93 6.13 -3.86 1.71
N ALA A 94 5.71 -4.37 0.55
CA ALA A 94 6.69 -4.85 -0.43
C ALA A 94 7.38 -3.70 -1.15
N ILE A 95 6.62 -2.74 -1.67
CA ILE A 95 7.17 -1.57 -2.37
C ILE A 95 6.38 -0.32 -1.96
N ASP A 96 7.07 0.60 -1.28
CA ASP A 96 6.58 1.92 -0.94
C ASP A 96 7.11 2.94 -1.94
N ILE A 97 6.21 3.64 -2.61
CA ILE A 97 6.51 4.64 -3.63
C ILE A 97 6.16 6.00 -3.04
N ASP A 98 7.17 6.85 -2.83
CA ASP A 98 7.08 8.07 -2.05
C ASP A 98 7.58 9.26 -2.88
N ALA A 99 6.65 10.07 -3.36
CA ALA A 99 6.94 11.22 -4.24
C ALA A 99 7.75 10.85 -5.50
N CYS A 100 7.35 9.78 -6.19
CA CYS A 100 8.08 9.21 -7.31
C CYS A 100 7.32 9.33 -8.64
N THR A 101 8.06 9.25 -9.75
CA THR A 101 7.50 9.27 -11.10
C THR A 101 8.07 8.17 -11.99
N ASP A 102 7.26 7.69 -12.95
CA ASP A 102 7.70 6.72 -13.96
C ASP A 102 8.20 5.40 -13.34
N ILE A 103 7.36 4.75 -12.56
CA ILE A 103 7.67 3.48 -11.88
C ILE A 103 6.99 2.32 -12.60
N LEU A 104 7.73 1.26 -12.86
CA LEU A 104 7.22 0.00 -13.40
C LEU A 104 7.50 -1.16 -12.46
N ILE A 105 6.44 -1.87 -12.03
CA ILE A 105 6.52 -3.13 -11.31
C ILE A 105 5.93 -4.21 -12.20
N LYS A 106 6.76 -5.15 -12.66
CA LYS A 106 6.32 -6.15 -13.64
C LYS A 106 6.83 -7.55 -13.33
N GLY A 107 5.95 -8.54 -13.46
CA GLY A 107 6.31 -9.95 -13.31
C GLY A 107 6.72 -10.34 -11.90
N CYS A 108 6.44 -9.50 -10.89
CA CYS A 108 6.85 -9.75 -9.51
C CYS A 108 5.89 -10.68 -8.78
N THR A 109 6.44 -11.48 -7.86
CA THR A 109 5.67 -12.28 -6.92
C THR A 109 5.80 -11.67 -5.52
N ILE A 110 4.69 -11.34 -4.88
CA ILE A 110 4.65 -10.64 -3.59
C ILE A 110 3.86 -11.47 -2.58
N ASN A 111 4.47 -11.66 -1.39
CA ASN A 111 3.85 -12.32 -0.24
C ASN A 111 4.33 -11.64 1.04
N VAL A 112 3.56 -10.67 1.54
CA VAL A 112 3.98 -9.80 2.64
C VAL A 112 2.86 -9.60 3.66
N ASN A 113 3.20 -9.16 4.87
CA ASN A 113 2.22 -8.94 5.94
C ASN A 113 1.78 -7.48 6.07
N ASP A 114 1.90 -6.72 4.99
CA ASP A 114 1.33 -5.39 4.84
C ASP A 114 1.02 -5.15 3.35
N ASP A 115 1.05 -3.92 2.85
CA ASP A 115 0.63 -3.60 1.48
C ASP A 115 1.61 -4.15 0.42
N ALA A 116 1.11 -4.61 -0.72
CA ALA A 116 1.94 -5.01 -1.86
C ALA A 116 2.57 -3.78 -2.51
N VAL A 117 1.77 -2.80 -2.86
CA VAL A 117 2.23 -1.50 -3.36
C VAL A 117 1.53 -0.39 -2.60
N ALA A 118 2.31 0.41 -1.89
CA ALA A 118 1.83 1.54 -1.12
C ALA A 118 2.32 2.86 -1.71
N LEU A 119 1.40 3.75 -2.04
CA LEU A 119 1.71 5.08 -2.54
C LEU A 119 1.74 6.06 -1.37
N LYS A 120 2.89 6.65 -1.15
CA LYS A 120 3.15 7.62 -0.08
C LYS A 120 3.24 9.04 -0.68
N GLY A 121 3.91 9.97 -0.03
CA GLY A 121 4.11 11.33 -0.55
C GLY A 121 3.99 12.42 0.50
N GLY A 122 3.69 12.06 1.74
CA GLY A 122 3.59 12.97 2.87
C GLY A 122 2.29 12.91 3.62
N LYS A 123 2.25 13.54 4.79
CA LYS A 123 1.06 13.62 5.64
C LYS A 123 1.09 14.84 6.56
N GLY A 124 -0.07 15.11 7.13
CA GLY A 124 -0.29 16.16 8.12
C GLY A 124 -0.85 17.43 7.51
N PRO A 125 -1.25 18.35 8.36
CA PRO A 125 -2.04 19.51 7.94
C PRO A 125 -1.31 20.49 7.02
N PHE A 126 0.01 20.47 7.01
CA PHE A 126 0.86 21.31 6.16
C PHE A 126 1.57 20.52 5.05
N ALA A 127 1.09 19.33 4.73
CA ALA A 127 1.75 18.45 3.78
C ALA A 127 1.77 19.02 2.35
N ASP A 128 0.80 19.82 2.00
CA ASP A 128 0.68 20.54 0.73
C ASP A 128 1.75 21.66 0.53
N ASN A 129 2.36 22.11 1.62
CA ASN A 129 3.36 23.18 1.63
C ASN A 129 4.78 22.70 1.97
N ASP A 130 4.94 21.41 2.25
CA ASP A 130 6.24 20.83 2.60
C ASP A 130 6.99 20.40 1.33
N PRO A 131 8.15 20.99 1.02
CA PRO A 131 8.91 20.67 -0.19
C PRO A 131 9.48 19.24 -0.18
N ASP A 132 9.47 18.57 0.97
CA ASP A 132 9.89 17.18 1.09
C ASP A 132 8.79 16.19 0.71
N ASN A 133 7.56 16.65 0.62
CA ASN A 133 6.42 15.87 0.13
C ASN A 133 6.27 16.00 -1.39
N GLY A 134 5.48 15.09 -1.99
CA GLY A 134 5.25 15.18 -3.43
C GLY A 134 4.25 14.15 -3.96
N ALA A 135 3.94 14.30 -5.23
CA ALA A 135 3.06 13.41 -5.95
C ALA A 135 3.75 12.11 -6.39
N ASN A 136 2.97 11.05 -6.48
CA ASN A 136 3.32 9.86 -7.26
C ASN A 136 2.61 9.92 -8.60
N GLU A 137 3.33 9.75 -9.69
CA GLU A 137 2.78 9.91 -11.03
C GLU A 137 3.34 8.90 -12.03
N ARG A 138 2.49 8.40 -12.92
CA ARG A 138 2.83 7.45 -13.99
C ARG A 138 3.44 6.15 -13.43
N ILE A 139 2.63 5.43 -12.66
CA ILE A 139 3.01 4.16 -12.05
C ILE A 139 2.26 3.03 -12.71
N ILE A 140 2.97 2.01 -13.13
CA ILE A 140 2.41 0.81 -13.75
C ILE A 140 2.79 -0.42 -12.92
N ILE A 141 1.77 -1.20 -12.56
CA ILE A 141 1.90 -2.48 -11.87
C ILE A 141 1.25 -3.52 -12.78
N GLU A 142 2.02 -4.45 -13.34
CA GLU A 142 1.47 -5.39 -14.31
C GLU A 142 2.09 -6.79 -14.25
N ASP A 143 1.30 -7.77 -14.67
CA ASP A 143 1.74 -9.16 -14.82
C ASP A 143 2.29 -9.77 -13.50
N CYS A 144 1.79 -9.32 -12.35
CA CYS A 144 2.27 -9.74 -11.02
C CYS A 144 1.37 -10.80 -10.38
N THR A 145 1.95 -11.53 -9.42
CA THR A 145 1.20 -12.44 -8.54
C THR A 145 1.33 -11.97 -7.10
N PHE A 146 0.20 -11.70 -6.45
CA PHE A 146 0.14 -11.39 -5.03
C PHE A 146 -0.38 -12.61 -4.29
N GLU A 147 0.52 -13.35 -3.64
CA GLU A 147 0.18 -14.54 -2.85
C GLU A 147 -0.59 -14.13 -1.59
N PHE A 148 -0.08 -13.11 -0.88
CA PHE A 148 -0.79 -12.44 0.20
C PHE A 148 -0.31 -11.00 0.39
N CYS A 149 -1.26 -10.08 0.71
CA CYS A 149 -0.97 -8.71 1.14
C CYS A 149 -2.20 -8.10 1.84
N HIS A 150 -2.00 -6.96 2.54
CA HIS A 150 -3.12 -6.20 3.10
C HIS A 150 -3.81 -5.37 2.03
N GLY A 151 -3.09 -4.60 1.25
CA GLY A 151 -3.61 -3.87 0.09
C GLY A 151 -2.84 -4.24 -1.18
N CYS A 152 -3.53 -4.58 -2.26
CA CYS A 152 -2.89 -4.75 -3.56
C CYS A 152 -2.33 -3.42 -4.06
N LEU A 153 -3.16 -2.38 -4.01
CA LEU A 153 -2.80 -0.98 -4.23
C LEU A 153 -3.38 -0.13 -3.10
N THR A 154 -2.51 0.49 -2.30
CA THR A 154 -2.91 1.35 -1.18
C THR A 154 -2.43 2.77 -1.41
N CYS A 155 -3.33 3.76 -1.30
CA CYS A 155 -2.97 5.17 -1.20
C CYS A 155 -2.98 5.57 0.28
N GLY A 156 -1.79 5.72 0.84
CA GLY A 156 -1.66 6.09 2.25
C GLY A 156 -0.89 5.09 3.13
N SER A 157 -0.95 5.31 4.44
CA SER A 157 -1.63 6.45 5.11
C SER A 157 -0.93 7.81 4.90
N GLU A 158 0.35 7.82 4.58
CA GLU A 158 1.16 9.02 4.34
C GLU A 158 1.16 9.37 2.83
N SER A 159 0.02 9.81 2.29
CA SER A 159 -0.11 10.08 0.85
C SER A 159 -0.88 11.38 0.63
N ILE A 160 -0.38 12.22 -0.27
CA ILE A 160 -1.01 13.49 -0.60
C ILE A 160 -1.55 13.54 -2.03
N HIS A 161 -0.79 13.05 -3.01
CA HIS A 161 -1.23 13.11 -4.39
C HIS A 161 -0.77 11.88 -5.18
N ASN A 162 -1.72 11.19 -5.83
CA ASN A 162 -1.44 10.06 -6.72
C ASN A 162 -2.18 10.26 -8.04
N LYS A 163 -1.47 10.14 -9.16
CA LYS A 163 -2.01 10.42 -10.49
C LYS A 163 -1.48 9.47 -11.56
N ASN A 164 -2.36 9.08 -12.49
CA ASN A 164 -2.01 8.21 -13.61
C ASN A 164 -1.40 6.88 -13.15
N ILE A 165 -2.16 6.13 -12.35
CA ILE A 165 -1.76 4.84 -11.80
C ILE A 165 -2.51 3.73 -12.53
N ILE A 166 -1.81 2.71 -12.99
CA ILE A 166 -2.41 1.55 -13.66
C ILE A 166 -1.96 0.27 -12.95
N MET A 167 -2.91 -0.53 -12.49
CA MET A 167 -2.67 -1.90 -12.01
C MET A 167 -3.45 -2.88 -12.88
N ARG A 168 -2.75 -3.81 -13.55
CA ARG A 168 -3.41 -4.72 -14.49
C ARG A 168 -2.76 -6.09 -14.59
N HIS A 169 -3.55 -7.10 -15.03
CA HIS A 169 -3.08 -8.47 -15.20
C HIS A 169 -2.46 -9.03 -13.92
N ILE A 170 -3.17 -8.89 -12.80
CA ILE A 170 -2.71 -9.34 -11.49
C ILE A 170 -3.46 -10.61 -11.09
N LYS A 171 -2.71 -11.61 -10.64
CA LYS A 171 -3.25 -12.76 -9.95
C LYS A 171 -3.15 -12.52 -8.45
N VAL A 172 -4.26 -12.69 -7.72
CA VAL A 172 -4.31 -12.53 -6.26
C VAL A 172 -4.77 -13.84 -5.63
N ASP A 173 -3.88 -14.51 -4.89
CA ASP A 173 -4.27 -15.71 -4.17
C ASP A 173 -5.10 -15.34 -2.92
N SER A 174 -4.69 -14.28 -2.19
CA SER A 174 -5.45 -13.69 -1.09
C SER A 174 -4.99 -12.25 -0.80
N ALA A 175 -5.93 -11.33 -0.57
CA ALA A 175 -5.62 -9.98 -0.09
C ALA A 175 -6.77 -9.44 0.77
N TYR A 176 -6.46 -8.47 1.65
CA TYR A 176 -7.54 -7.80 2.38
C TYR A 176 -8.22 -6.72 1.53
N ASN A 177 -7.50 -5.98 0.70
CA ASN A 177 -8.08 -4.93 -0.13
C ASN A 177 -7.48 -4.97 -1.55
N LEU A 178 -8.31 -4.82 -2.59
CA LEU A 178 -7.81 -4.60 -3.95
C LEU A 178 -7.33 -3.16 -4.12
N LEU A 179 -8.23 -2.20 -3.86
CA LEU A 179 -7.91 -0.78 -3.77
C LEU A 179 -8.22 -0.28 -2.38
N TRP A 180 -7.26 0.35 -1.74
CA TRP A 180 -7.43 0.95 -0.43
C TRP A 180 -7.02 2.42 -0.44
N LEU A 181 -8.01 3.31 -0.27
CA LEU A 181 -7.78 4.74 -0.14
C LEU A 181 -7.98 5.14 1.34
N LYS A 182 -6.87 5.45 2.00
CA LYS A 182 -6.86 5.88 3.42
C LYS A 182 -7.03 7.39 3.47
N MET A 183 -8.27 7.86 3.60
CA MET A 183 -8.61 9.28 3.55
C MET A 183 -8.39 9.94 4.91
N ARG A 184 -7.36 10.78 5.01
CA ARG A 184 -6.97 11.42 6.27
C ARG A 184 -7.67 12.77 6.47
N PRO A 185 -8.32 12.99 7.63
CA PRO A 185 -8.94 14.28 7.91
C PRO A 185 -7.94 15.40 8.28
N ASP A 186 -6.68 15.05 8.54
CA ASP A 186 -5.60 15.99 8.86
C ASP A 186 -4.63 16.26 7.69
N THR A 187 -4.95 15.78 6.50
CA THR A 187 -4.02 15.85 5.36
C THR A 187 -4.81 16.19 4.10
N PRO A 188 -4.45 17.24 3.35
CA PRO A 188 -5.00 17.47 2.03
C PRO A 188 -4.53 16.37 1.08
N GLN A 189 -5.48 15.65 0.47
CA GLN A 189 -5.18 14.51 -0.41
C GLN A 189 -5.89 14.67 -1.75
N HIS A 190 -5.21 14.28 -2.82
CA HIS A 190 -5.77 14.28 -4.15
C HIS A 190 -5.38 13.00 -4.90
N TYR A 191 -6.38 12.16 -5.25
CA TYR A 191 -6.17 10.91 -5.96
C TYR A 191 -6.95 10.93 -7.27
N GLU A 192 -6.25 10.76 -8.40
CA GLU A 192 -6.87 10.91 -9.71
C GLU A 192 -6.30 9.95 -10.76
N TYR A 193 -7.14 9.56 -11.70
CA TYR A 193 -6.77 8.70 -12.83
C TYR A 193 -6.11 7.38 -12.38
N ILE A 194 -6.81 6.63 -11.53
CA ILE A 194 -6.39 5.29 -11.09
C ILE A 194 -7.20 4.24 -11.83
N THR A 195 -6.55 3.36 -12.58
CA THR A 195 -7.20 2.27 -13.29
C THR A 195 -6.74 0.91 -12.76
N ILE A 196 -7.71 0.05 -12.43
CA ILE A 196 -7.47 -1.34 -12.02
C ILE A 196 -8.25 -2.26 -12.93
N GLU A 197 -7.55 -3.12 -13.67
CA GLU A 197 -8.19 -3.99 -14.64
C GLU A 197 -7.52 -5.36 -14.79
N TYR A 198 -8.29 -6.36 -15.19
CA TYR A 198 -7.82 -7.73 -15.39
C TYR A 198 -7.17 -8.35 -14.16
N VAL A 199 -7.73 -8.09 -12.99
CA VAL A 199 -7.33 -8.75 -11.74
C VAL A 199 -8.16 -10.02 -11.54
N GLN A 200 -7.52 -11.10 -11.12
CA GLN A 200 -8.20 -12.36 -10.82
C GLN A 200 -7.79 -12.85 -9.44
N GLY A 201 -8.77 -13.22 -8.61
CA GLY A 201 -8.46 -13.86 -7.34
C GLY A 201 -9.42 -13.59 -6.18
N LYS A 202 -8.90 -13.74 -4.95
CA LYS A 202 -9.67 -13.66 -3.70
C LYS A 202 -9.27 -12.42 -2.91
N ILE A 203 -10.27 -11.62 -2.55
CA ILE A 203 -10.04 -10.31 -1.93
C ILE A 203 -11.11 -10.11 -0.84
N PHE A 204 -10.74 -9.65 0.34
CA PHE A 204 -11.73 -9.39 1.38
C PHE A 204 -12.59 -8.16 1.03
N ASN A 205 -11.99 -6.97 0.81
CA ASN A 205 -12.69 -5.78 0.32
C ASN A 205 -12.27 -5.49 -1.13
N PHE A 206 -13.21 -5.50 -2.08
CA PHE A 206 -12.90 -5.20 -3.48
C PHE A 206 -12.52 -3.72 -3.66
N ILE A 207 -13.26 -2.80 -3.04
CA ILE A 207 -12.85 -1.39 -2.90
C ILE A 207 -13.06 -0.94 -1.47
N ASN A 208 -12.08 -0.25 -0.91
CA ASN A 208 -12.10 0.26 0.45
C ASN A 208 -11.68 1.74 0.47
N ILE A 209 -12.64 2.63 0.77
CA ILE A 209 -12.42 4.08 0.88
C ILE A 209 -13.03 4.54 2.20
N ASN A 210 -12.20 4.97 3.12
CA ASN A 210 -12.71 5.38 4.43
C ASN A 210 -11.78 6.39 5.13
N PRO A 211 -12.33 7.15 6.09
CA PRO A 211 -11.54 8.01 6.95
C PRO A 211 -10.45 7.22 7.68
N TRP A 212 -9.25 7.79 7.76
CA TRP A 212 -8.11 7.19 8.41
C TRP A 212 -7.51 8.14 9.43
N THR A 213 -7.60 7.81 10.71
CA THR A 213 -7.23 8.71 11.82
C THR A 213 -5.98 8.27 12.60
N GLN A 214 -5.30 7.22 12.17
CA GLN A 214 -4.05 6.82 12.82
C GLN A 214 -3.03 7.95 12.79
N PHE A 215 -2.51 8.33 13.97
CA PHE A 215 -1.60 9.47 14.16
C PHE A 215 -2.19 10.81 13.69
N PHE A 216 -3.50 11.00 13.86
CA PHE A 216 -4.17 12.26 13.57
C PHE A 216 -3.62 13.41 14.40
N ASP A 217 -3.24 14.50 13.73
CA ASP A 217 -2.75 15.70 14.40
C ASP A 217 -2.91 16.92 13.48
N LEU A 218 -3.79 17.83 13.84
CA LEU A 218 -4.03 19.07 13.11
C LEU A 218 -2.91 20.11 13.27
N LYS A 219 -2.06 19.97 14.28
CA LYS A 219 -0.99 20.93 14.60
C LYS A 219 -1.47 22.40 14.63
N GLY A 220 -2.74 22.59 15.03
CA GLY A 220 -3.39 23.90 15.11
C GLY A 220 -3.94 24.45 13.79
N ARG A 221 -3.79 23.78 12.66
CA ARG A 221 -4.42 24.19 11.39
C ARG A 221 -5.92 23.86 11.40
N THR A 222 -6.76 24.78 10.96
CA THR A 222 -8.22 24.64 10.91
C THR A 222 -8.80 24.75 9.50
N ASP A 223 -7.99 25.15 8.53
CA ASP A 223 -8.35 25.42 7.14
C ASP A 223 -7.76 24.39 6.17
N ILE A 224 -7.73 23.13 6.57
CA ILE A 224 -7.25 22.06 5.68
C ILE A 224 -8.21 21.91 4.50
N PRO A 225 -7.70 22.01 3.26
CA PRO A 225 -8.54 21.81 2.07
C PRO A 225 -9.17 20.42 2.09
N PRO A 226 -10.43 20.29 1.70
CA PRO A 226 -11.06 18.97 1.55
C PRO A 226 -10.27 18.13 0.54
N SER A 227 -10.15 16.85 0.82
CA SER A 227 -9.52 15.90 -0.08
C SER A 227 -10.44 15.56 -1.26
N SER A 228 -9.87 15.15 -2.39
CA SER A 228 -10.64 14.69 -3.55
C SER A 228 -10.12 13.35 -4.09
N THR A 229 -11.04 12.55 -4.58
CA THR A 229 -10.74 11.34 -5.34
C THR A 229 -11.61 11.33 -6.58
N GLU A 230 -10.99 11.25 -7.75
CA GLU A 230 -11.70 11.37 -9.02
C GLU A 230 -11.11 10.50 -10.14
N HIS A 231 -11.94 10.14 -11.12
CA HIS A 231 -11.55 9.34 -12.27
C HIS A 231 -10.91 7.99 -11.87
N ILE A 232 -11.59 7.24 -10.99
CA ILE A 232 -11.18 5.90 -10.61
C ILE A 232 -11.94 4.89 -11.45
N ILE A 233 -11.23 4.03 -12.16
CA ILE A 233 -11.80 3.01 -13.04
C ILE A 233 -11.38 1.62 -12.56
N ILE A 234 -12.37 0.79 -12.18
CA ILE A 234 -12.13 -0.61 -11.76
C ILE A 234 -12.99 -1.50 -12.65
N ARG A 235 -12.35 -2.19 -13.61
CA ARG A 235 -13.10 -2.93 -14.64
C ARG A 235 -12.44 -4.24 -15.06
N LYS A 236 -13.23 -5.14 -15.63
CA LYS A 236 -12.76 -6.40 -16.22
C LYS A 236 -12.01 -7.30 -15.24
N ASN A 237 -12.37 -7.21 -13.98
CA ASN A 237 -11.80 -8.03 -12.93
C ASN A 237 -12.70 -9.25 -12.67
N THR A 238 -12.12 -10.38 -12.27
CA THR A 238 -12.83 -11.60 -11.90
C THR A 238 -12.41 -12.01 -10.50
N CYS A 239 -13.21 -11.67 -9.50
CA CYS A 239 -12.83 -11.84 -8.11
C CYS A 239 -13.95 -12.42 -7.26
N THR A 240 -13.57 -13.25 -6.28
CA THR A 240 -14.42 -13.56 -5.13
C THR A 240 -14.07 -12.56 -4.02
N CYS A 241 -15.06 -11.91 -3.42
CA CYS A 241 -14.83 -10.97 -2.32
C CYS A 241 -15.82 -11.17 -1.16
N ASN A 242 -15.42 -10.73 0.05
CA ASN A 242 -16.33 -10.71 1.19
C ASN A 242 -17.21 -9.46 1.17
N VAL A 243 -16.62 -8.31 0.81
CA VAL A 243 -17.31 -7.04 0.72
C VAL A 243 -16.96 -6.38 -0.62
N PHE A 244 -17.96 -6.14 -1.44
CA PHE A 244 -17.77 -5.52 -2.75
C PHE A 244 -17.42 -4.04 -2.63
N ARG A 245 -18.19 -3.30 -1.82
CA ARG A 245 -17.98 -1.85 -1.63
C ARG A 245 -17.94 -1.51 -0.14
N ASN A 246 -16.76 -1.19 0.38
CA ASN A 246 -16.57 -0.60 1.69
C ASN A 246 -16.20 0.88 1.53
N ILE A 247 -17.18 1.67 1.11
CA ILE A 247 -17.01 3.10 0.85
C ILE A 247 -17.79 3.86 1.91
N LYS A 248 -17.10 4.66 2.72
CA LYS A 248 -17.73 5.62 3.62
C LYS A 248 -17.76 6.98 2.94
N GLU A 249 -18.91 7.59 2.92
CA GLU A 249 -19.07 8.99 2.53
C GLU A 249 -18.75 9.90 3.72
N ALA A 250 -17.90 10.91 3.50
CA ALA A 250 -17.57 11.94 4.46
C ALA A 250 -17.41 13.28 3.71
N PRO A 251 -18.52 13.85 3.20
CA PRO A 251 -18.49 14.99 2.27
C PRO A 251 -17.87 16.25 2.86
N GLU A 252 -17.83 16.37 4.18
CA GLU A 252 -17.13 17.45 4.89
C GLU A 252 -15.60 17.26 4.87
N GLN A 253 -15.11 16.06 4.58
CA GLN A 253 -13.70 15.72 4.59
C GLN A 253 -13.15 15.46 3.20
N TYR A 254 -13.89 14.74 2.35
CA TYR A 254 -13.45 14.40 0.99
C TYR A 254 -14.63 14.25 0.03
N THR A 255 -14.34 14.44 -1.24
CA THR A 255 -15.28 14.19 -2.35
C THR A 255 -14.84 12.99 -3.17
N LEU A 256 -15.81 12.21 -3.62
CA LEU A 256 -15.62 11.09 -4.53
C LEU A 256 -16.39 11.39 -5.84
N THR A 257 -15.67 11.58 -6.93
CA THR A 257 -16.24 11.95 -8.21
C THR A 257 -15.77 10.99 -9.30
N ASP A 258 -16.69 10.54 -10.16
CA ASP A 258 -16.38 9.66 -11.29
C ASP A 258 -15.64 8.38 -10.85
N ILE A 259 -16.26 7.65 -9.92
CA ILE A 259 -15.80 6.32 -9.47
C ILE A 259 -16.58 5.26 -10.29
N GLN A 260 -15.94 4.72 -11.30
CA GLN A 260 -16.52 3.73 -12.22
C GLN A 260 -16.10 2.31 -11.82
N ILE A 261 -17.05 1.45 -11.52
CA ILE A 261 -16.81 0.04 -11.18
C ILE A 261 -17.69 -0.82 -12.10
N ASP A 262 -17.21 -1.05 -13.31
CA ASP A 262 -17.98 -1.64 -14.39
C ASP A 262 -17.34 -2.91 -14.96
N ASP A 263 -18.10 -3.71 -15.68
CA ASP A 263 -17.61 -4.90 -16.39
C ASP A 263 -16.81 -5.89 -15.52
N ASN A 264 -17.11 -5.96 -14.22
CA ASN A 264 -16.46 -6.90 -13.30
C ASN A 264 -17.33 -8.14 -13.09
N ILE A 265 -16.69 -9.30 -12.97
CA ILE A 265 -17.33 -10.56 -12.54
C ILE A 265 -16.97 -10.76 -11.07
N ILE A 266 -17.93 -10.46 -10.19
CA ILE A 266 -17.71 -10.49 -8.74
C ILE A 266 -18.66 -11.48 -8.09
N GLU A 267 -18.07 -12.42 -7.34
CA GLU A 267 -18.79 -13.29 -6.42
C GLU A 267 -18.63 -12.73 -5.00
N GLU A 268 -19.67 -12.09 -4.47
CA GLU A 268 -19.66 -11.59 -3.08
C GLU A 268 -20.19 -12.67 -2.14
N ILE A 269 -19.30 -13.18 -1.27
CA ILE A 269 -19.62 -14.29 -0.33
C ILE A 269 -20.05 -13.80 1.06
N GLY A 270 -20.03 -12.46 1.28
CA GLY A 270 -20.36 -11.87 2.58
C GLY A 270 -19.26 -12.04 3.64
N THR A 271 -19.41 -11.32 4.74
CA THR A 271 -18.56 -11.50 5.91
C THR A 271 -19.01 -12.74 6.68
N PRO A 272 -18.09 -13.58 7.20
CA PRO A 272 -18.46 -14.64 8.11
C PRO A 272 -19.31 -14.04 9.26
N SER A 273 -20.52 -14.56 9.46
CA SER A 273 -21.36 -14.12 10.59
C SER A 273 -20.57 -14.31 11.89
N ASP A 274 -20.44 -13.25 12.68
CA ASP A 274 -19.75 -13.20 13.97
C ASP A 274 -20.04 -14.41 14.85
N LYS A 275 -19.16 -15.39 14.81
CA LYS A 275 -19.04 -16.42 15.85
C LYS A 275 -17.59 -16.56 16.28
N THR A 276 -16.90 -15.45 16.47
CA THR A 276 -15.73 -15.37 17.37
C THR A 276 -15.22 -13.92 17.36
N LYS A 277 -15.45 -13.24 18.46
CA LYS A 277 -14.71 -12.01 18.78
C LYS A 277 -13.23 -12.40 18.88
N HIS A 278 -12.48 -12.28 17.81
CA HIS A 278 -11.04 -12.20 17.92
C HIS A 278 -10.71 -10.75 18.36
N THR A 279 -10.48 -10.59 19.65
CA THR A 279 -9.72 -9.49 20.20
C THR A 279 -8.30 -9.59 19.63
N GLY A 280 -8.10 -9.08 18.43
CA GLY A 280 -6.80 -8.86 17.82
C GLY A 280 -6.57 -7.37 17.85
N ALA A 281 -5.80 -6.90 18.81
CA ALA A 281 -5.25 -5.55 18.75
C ALA A 281 -4.32 -5.47 17.53
N GLU A 282 -4.73 -4.67 16.54
CA GLU A 282 -3.89 -4.24 15.43
C GLU A 282 -2.91 -3.13 15.85
#